data_b20fdb2a8f8cdd0420747394a1766e8a
#
_entry.id   b20fdb2a8f8cdd0420747394a1766e8a
#
_cell.length_a   1.000
_cell.length_b   1.000
_cell.length_c   1.000
_cell.angle_alpha   90.00
_cell.angle_beta   90.00
_cell.angle_gamma   90.00
#
_symmetry.space_group_name_H-M   'P 1'
#
loop_
_entity.id
_entity.type
_entity.pdbx_description
1 polymer ?
#
loop_
_entity_poly.entity_id
_entity_poly.type
_entity_poly.pdbx_seq_one_letter_code
_entity_poly.pdbx_strand_id
1 'polypeptide(L)'
;VWLRAQHSPLAVWHEDIKQWQLVDSWQQLHDIYGSYKTNSQKSVCLYFPSSHVLQVESELNTAQLKQLGMSGKQYLFEETSLTPVEQLAIRQVTENTSHHLYALAQSDIEAWQQSAKLAGMNIVALLPDFLLLPTPEECAGQQIVLYQDQQTMLLRQSLHQGMAVSYLPLIFERFPHLSEVLLLPAIDDIFDDSSTVFHQASNNGLAEN
;
A
#
# COMPACT_ATOMS: atom_id res chain seq x y z
N VAL A 1 9.19 -7.46 0.44
CA VAL A 1 9.88 -6.23 0.89
C VAL A 1 8.87 -5.09 0.93
N TRP A 2 8.85 -4.34 2.02
CA TRP A 2 8.04 -3.14 2.17
C TRP A 2 8.95 -1.90 2.14
N LEU A 3 8.76 -1.06 1.14
CA LEU A 3 9.40 0.25 0.99
C LEU A 3 8.56 1.26 1.77
N ARG A 4 8.96 1.55 3.00
CA ARG A 4 8.29 2.52 3.88
C ARG A 4 8.52 3.96 3.39
N ALA A 5 8.00 4.94 4.11
CA ALA A 5 8.20 6.35 3.79
C ALA A 5 9.68 6.71 3.61
N GLN A 6 9.95 7.79 2.89
CA GLN A 6 11.30 8.28 2.64
C GLN A 6 12.09 8.43 3.95
N HIS A 7 13.33 7.92 3.98
CA HIS A 7 14.22 7.86 5.14
C HIS A 7 13.86 6.84 6.23
N SER A 8 12.82 6.03 6.04
CA SER A 8 12.54 4.89 6.92
C SER A 8 13.34 3.66 6.48
N PRO A 9 13.70 2.77 7.41
CA PRO A 9 14.24 1.47 7.05
C PRO A 9 13.26 0.68 6.18
N LEU A 10 13.80 -0.15 5.29
CA LEU A 10 13.00 -1.15 4.58
C LEU A 10 12.53 -2.21 5.59
N ALA A 11 11.34 -2.76 5.39
CA ALA A 11 10.90 -3.91 6.15
C ALA A 11 10.86 -5.15 5.25
N VAL A 12 11.39 -6.26 5.75
CA VAL A 12 11.42 -7.54 5.03
C VAL A 12 10.65 -8.58 5.82
N TRP A 13 9.67 -9.20 5.17
CA TRP A 13 8.94 -10.31 5.76
C TRP A 13 9.70 -11.61 5.55
N HIS A 14 9.94 -12.33 6.64
CA HIS A 14 10.52 -13.66 6.65
C HIS A 14 9.43 -14.71 6.82
N GLU A 15 9.15 -15.45 5.76
CA GLU A 15 8.11 -16.47 5.76
C GLU A 15 8.40 -17.60 6.74
N ASP A 16 9.66 -17.96 6.90
CA ASP A 16 10.06 -19.10 7.75
C ASP A 16 9.82 -18.83 9.24
N ILE A 17 10.09 -17.60 9.68
CA ILE A 17 9.96 -17.21 11.09
C ILE A 17 8.72 -16.36 11.36
N LYS A 18 7.95 -16.01 10.31
CA LYS A 18 6.73 -15.19 10.38
C LYS A 18 6.95 -13.84 11.08
N GLN A 19 8.06 -13.19 10.76
CA GLN A 19 8.44 -11.91 11.36
C GLN A 19 8.92 -10.91 10.32
N TRP A 20 8.72 -9.63 10.64
CA TRP A 20 9.33 -8.53 9.91
C TRP A 20 10.74 -8.28 10.44
N GLN A 21 11.65 -7.94 9.57
CA GLN A 21 12.99 -7.45 9.90
C GLN A 21 13.18 -6.09 9.26
N LEU A 22 13.70 -5.13 10.03
CA LEU A 22 14.08 -3.83 9.50
C LEU A 22 15.48 -3.90 8.90
N VAL A 23 15.65 -3.23 7.77
CA VAL A 23 16.89 -3.19 7.01
C VAL A 23 17.10 -1.75 6.54
N ASP A 24 18.24 -1.15 6.88
CA ASP A 24 18.48 0.29 6.68
C ASP A 24 18.55 0.71 5.21
N SER A 25 18.88 -0.20 4.31
CA SER A 25 19.07 0.11 2.90
C SER A 25 18.98 -1.11 1.99
N TRP A 26 18.82 -0.88 0.70
CA TRP A 26 18.93 -1.90 -0.33
C TRP A 26 20.30 -2.60 -0.31
N GLN A 27 21.38 -1.88 0.05
CA GLN A 27 22.70 -2.47 0.16
C GLN A 27 22.78 -3.47 1.31
N GLN A 28 22.25 -3.13 2.48
CA GLN A 28 22.21 -4.05 3.61
C GLN A 28 21.32 -5.26 3.29
N LEU A 29 20.22 -5.05 2.58
CA LEU A 29 19.37 -6.13 2.09
C LEU A 29 20.16 -7.09 1.17
N HIS A 30 21.01 -6.54 0.28
CA HIS A 30 21.92 -7.32 -0.54
C HIS A 30 22.91 -8.12 0.31
N ASP A 31 23.53 -7.48 1.30
CA ASP A 31 24.55 -8.10 2.14
C ASP A 31 23.98 -9.27 2.97
N ILE A 32 22.75 -9.13 3.43
CA ILE A 32 22.04 -10.17 4.19
C ILE A 32 21.59 -11.32 3.27
N TYR A 33 21.00 -11.00 2.13
CA TYR A 33 20.29 -11.99 1.29
C TYR A 33 21.00 -12.31 -0.03
N GLY A 34 21.90 -11.46 -0.51
CA GLY A 34 22.62 -11.64 -1.77
C GLY A 34 23.77 -12.65 -1.71
N SER A 35 24.28 -12.93 -0.51
CA SER A 35 25.48 -13.76 -0.30
C SER A 35 25.23 -15.28 -0.44
N TYR A 36 24.01 -15.73 -0.58
CA TYR A 36 23.72 -17.13 -0.84
C TYR A 36 24.08 -17.50 -2.27
N LYS A 37 25.09 -18.33 -2.44
CA LYS A 37 25.76 -18.80 -3.66
C LYS A 37 24.87 -19.49 -4.70
N THR A 38 23.66 -19.04 -4.92
CA THR A 38 22.82 -19.52 -6.02
C THR A 38 22.77 -18.43 -7.10
N ASN A 39 23.18 -18.77 -8.32
CA ASN A 39 23.12 -17.90 -9.51
C ASN A 39 21.72 -17.44 -9.93
N SER A 40 20.71 -17.60 -9.09
CA SER A 40 19.35 -17.16 -9.34
C SER A 40 19.06 -15.88 -8.58
N GLN A 41 18.69 -14.81 -9.30
CA GLN A 41 18.13 -13.61 -8.71
C GLN A 41 16.95 -13.97 -7.81
N LYS A 42 16.95 -13.46 -6.58
CA LYS A 42 15.82 -13.67 -5.68
C LYS A 42 14.61 -12.85 -6.15
N SER A 43 13.49 -13.52 -6.31
CA SER A 43 12.21 -12.88 -6.62
C SER A 43 11.60 -12.29 -5.36
N VAL A 44 11.19 -11.03 -5.43
CA VAL A 44 10.56 -10.31 -4.32
C VAL A 44 9.26 -9.65 -4.75
N CYS A 45 8.28 -9.63 -3.87
CA CYS A 45 7.13 -8.76 -3.95
C CYS A 45 7.49 -7.45 -3.26
N LEU A 46 7.36 -6.32 -3.94
CA LEU A 46 7.62 -5.00 -3.37
C LEU A 46 6.30 -4.32 -3.04
N TYR A 47 6.12 -4.02 -1.76
CA TYR A 47 5.08 -3.11 -1.29
C TYR A 47 5.65 -1.69 -1.28
N PHE A 48 5.06 -0.82 -2.07
CA PHE A 48 5.49 0.57 -2.24
C PHE A 48 4.53 1.53 -1.52
N PRO A 49 4.98 2.75 -1.16
CA PRO A 49 4.14 3.71 -0.44
C PRO A 49 2.88 4.08 -1.23
N SER A 50 1.72 3.94 -0.60
CA SER A 50 0.42 4.25 -1.21
C SER A 50 0.26 5.72 -1.59
N SER A 51 1.13 6.60 -1.10
CA SER A 51 1.19 8.01 -1.54
C SER A 51 1.59 8.19 -3.01
N HIS A 52 2.20 7.17 -3.64
CA HIS A 52 2.60 7.20 -5.04
C HIS A 52 1.50 6.70 -5.98
N VAL A 53 0.47 6.00 -5.48
CA VAL A 53 -0.59 5.43 -6.31
C VAL A 53 -1.81 6.36 -6.36
N LEU A 54 -2.27 6.63 -7.57
CA LEU A 54 -3.56 7.27 -7.81
C LEU A 54 -4.62 6.17 -8.00
N GLN A 55 -5.81 6.38 -7.46
CA GLN A 55 -6.91 5.42 -7.50
C GLN A 55 -8.17 6.11 -7.99
N VAL A 56 -8.83 5.48 -8.95
CA VAL A 56 -10.13 5.91 -9.48
C VAL A 56 -11.04 4.71 -9.55
N GLU A 57 -12.24 4.82 -8.98
CA GLU A 57 -13.33 3.90 -9.23
C GLU A 57 -14.12 4.41 -10.41
N SER A 58 -14.24 3.59 -11.45
CA SER A 58 -14.85 3.99 -12.71
C SER A 58 -16.29 3.49 -12.79
N GLU A 59 -17.22 4.38 -13.10
CA GLU A 59 -18.62 4.06 -13.42
C GLU A 59 -18.80 3.46 -14.82
N LEU A 60 -17.74 3.48 -15.65
CA LEU A 60 -17.76 2.94 -16.99
C LEU A 60 -17.81 1.41 -16.96
N ASN A 61 -18.62 0.81 -17.81
CA ASN A 61 -18.66 -0.64 -17.92
C ASN A 61 -17.44 -1.21 -18.67
N THR A 62 -17.27 -2.53 -18.62
CA THR A 62 -16.12 -3.22 -19.23
C THR A 62 -15.95 -2.91 -20.73
N ALA A 63 -17.05 -2.77 -21.49
CA ALA A 63 -16.98 -2.48 -22.92
C ALA A 63 -16.48 -1.06 -23.17
N GLN A 64 -16.99 -0.08 -22.40
CA GLN A 64 -16.56 1.29 -22.48
C GLN A 64 -15.08 1.46 -22.08
N LEU A 65 -14.64 0.80 -21.00
CA LEU A 65 -13.23 0.81 -20.60
C LEU A 65 -12.29 0.17 -21.63
N LYS A 66 -12.76 -0.86 -22.36
CA LYS A 66 -12.00 -1.43 -23.47
C LYS A 66 -11.89 -0.46 -24.66
N GLN A 67 -12.97 0.28 -24.95
CA GLN A 67 -12.99 1.26 -26.05
C GLN A 67 -12.08 2.47 -25.78
N LEU A 68 -11.94 2.89 -24.53
CA LEU A 68 -11.03 3.97 -24.16
C LEU A 68 -9.57 3.71 -24.52
N GLY A 69 -9.17 2.44 -24.52
CA GLY A 69 -7.76 2.08 -24.69
C GLY A 69 -6.87 2.57 -23.53
N MET A 70 -5.55 2.52 -23.70
CA MET A 70 -4.61 2.93 -22.68
C MET A 70 -4.66 4.45 -22.44
N SER A 71 -4.57 5.23 -23.50
CA SER A 71 -4.58 6.69 -23.41
C SER A 71 -5.85 7.22 -22.76
N GLY A 72 -7.03 6.71 -23.13
CA GLY A 72 -8.29 7.10 -22.50
C GLY A 72 -8.33 6.79 -21.00
N LYS A 73 -7.77 5.65 -20.58
CA LYS A 73 -7.64 5.33 -19.14
C LYS A 73 -6.67 6.25 -18.42
N GLN A 74 -5.59 6.67 -19.06
CA GLN A 74 -4.65 7.64 -18.50
C GLN A 74 -5.32 8.99 -18.26
N TYR A 75 -6.17 9.44 -19.18
CA TYR A 75 -6.92 10.69 -19.02
C TYR A 75 -7.89 10.71 -17.83
N LEU A 76 -8.33 9.54 -17.32
CA LEU A 76 -9.15 9.49 -16.10
C LEU A 76 -8.39 9.99 -14.85
N PHE A 77 -7.08 10.13 -14.94
CA PHE A 77 -6.23 10.63 -13.86
C PHE A 77 -5.75 12.08 -14.07
N GLU A 78 -6.19 12.76 -15.13
CA GLU A 78 -5.71 14.10 -15.48
C GLU A 78 -5.90 15.13 -14.35
N GLU A 79 -7.04 15.09 -13.68
CA GLU A 79 -7.36 16.03 -12.60
C GLU A 79 -6.62 15.75 -11.29
N THR A 80 -6.13 14.50 -11.10
CA THR A 80 -5.52 14.05 -9.84
C THR A 80 -4.02 13.86 -9.95
N SER A 81 -3.48 13.77 -11.16
CA SER A 81 -2.06 13.50 -11.40
C SER A 81 -1.24 14.78 -11.47
N LEU A 82 -0.12 14.79 -10.75
CA LEU A 82 0.93 15.81 -10.92
C LEU A 82 1.94 15.41 -12.00
N THR A 83 1.93 14.15 -12.42
CA THR A 83 2.76 13.61 -13.50
C THR A 83 1.97 13.67 -14.81
N PRO A 84 2.59 13.99 -15.96
CA PRO A 84 1.94 13.88 -17.26
C PRO A 84 1.29 12.50 -17.43
N VAL A 85 0.02 12.48 -17.85
CA VAL A 85 -0.78 11.24 -17.86
C VAL A 85 -0.19 10.16 -18.78
N GLU A 86 0.54 10.56 -19.82
CA GLU A 86 1.23 9.66 -20.74
C GLU A 86 2.38 8.87 -20.07
N GLN A 87 2.87 9.37 -18.94
CA GLN A 87 3.92 8.74 -18.13
C GLN A 87 3.36 7.88 -17.00
N LEU A 88 2.04 7.67 -16.96
CA LEU A 88 1.39 6.81 -15.99
C LEU A 88 1.26 5.39 -16.52
N ALA A 89 1.71 4.43 -15.73
CA ALA A 89 1.39 3.01 -15.89
C ALA A 89 0.04 2.72 -15.23
N ILE A 90 -0.89 2.17 -16.01
CA ILE A 90 -2.26 1.90 -15.54
C ILE A 90 -2.47 0.41 -15.29
N ARG A 91 -3.06 0.10 -14.14
CA ARG A 91 -3.59 -1.22 -13.81
C ARG A 91 -5.08 -1.15 -13.54
N GLN A 92 -5.84 -2.04 -14.18
CA GLN A 92 -7.27 -2.21 -13.94
C GLN A 92 -7.50 -3.50 -13.16
N VAL A 93 -8.32 -3.41 -12.12
CA VAL A 93 -8.88 -4.54 -11.39
C VAL A 93 -10.40 -4.45 -11.50
N THR A 94 -11.04 -5.58 -11.77
CA THR A 94 -12.50 -5.66 -11.89
C THR A 94 -13.00 -6.59 -10.80
N GLU A 95 -13.92 -6.12 -10.01
CA GLU A 95 -14.62 -6.90 -9.01
C GLU A 95 -16.12 -6.77 -9.23
N ASN A 96 -16.78 -7.90 -9.54
CA ASN A 96 -18.20 -7.89 -9.91
C ASN A 96 -18.48 -6.89 -11.05
N THR A 97 -19.18 -5.81 -10.74
CA THR A 97 -19.52 -4.72 -11.68
C THR A 97 -18.68 -3.47 -11.48
N SER A 98 -17.85 -3.42 -10.44
CA SER A 98 -16.98 -2.27 -10.14
C SER A 98 -15.63 -2.41 -10.83
N HIS A 99 -15.12 -1.30 -11.32
CA HIS A 99 -13.82 -1.21 -11.97
C HIS A 99 -12.92 -0.23 -11.22
N HIS A 100 -11.86 -0.77 -10.63
CA HIS A 100 -10.84 0.02 -9.95
C HIS A 100 -9.63 0.20 -10.87
N LEU A 101 -9.26 1.45 -11.09
CA LEU A 101 -8.06 1.81 -11.85
C LEU A 101 -7.02 2.37 -10.90
N TYR A 102 -5.80 1.91 -11.09
CA TYR A 102 -4.63 2.38 -10.36
C TYR A 102 -3.64 2.96 -11.35
N ALA A 103 -3.08 4.11 -11.02
CA ALA A 103 -2.04 4.71 -11.82
C ALA A 103 -0.80 4.97 -10.98
N LEU A 104 0.35 4.74 -11.57
CA LEU A 104 1.67 4.90 -10.95
C LEU A 104 2.61 5.55 -11.97
N ALA A 105 3.44 6.49 -11.54
CA ALA A 105 4.44 7.08 -12.41
C ALA A 105 5.43 6.01 -12.89
N GLN A 106 5.69 5.99 -14.19
CA GLN A 106 6.64 5.05 -14.80
C GLN A 106 8.04 5.22 -14.23
N SER A 107 8.43 6.47 -13.90
CA SER A 107 9.71 6.79 -13.26
C SER A 107 9.90 6.11 -11.91
N ASP A 108 8.83 6.00 -11.10
CA ASP A 108 8.89 5.36 -9.79
C ASP A 108 9.10 3.84 -9.94
N ILE A 109 8.36 3.23 -10.87
CA ILE A 109 8.51 1.80 -11.21
C ILE A 109 9.95 1.51 -11.61
N GLU A 110 10.52 2.31 -12.53
CA GLU A 110 11.88 2.14 -13.02
C GLU A 110 12.92 2.32 -11.91
N ALA A 111 12.76 3.33 -11.05
CA ALA A 111 13.65 3.59 -9.92
C ALA A 111 13.68 2.41 -8.93
N TRP A 112 12.52 1.87 -8.58
CA TRP A 112 12.44 0.72 -7.66
C TRP A 112 12.99 -0.55 -8.30
N GLN A 113 12.69 -0.80 -9.57
CA GLN A 113 13.24 -1.95 -10.30
C GLN A 113 14.78 -1.88 -10.38
N GLN A 114 15.31 -0.69 -10.65
CA GLN A 114 16.77 -0.48 -10.70
C GLN A 114 17.40 -0.70 -9.32
N SER A 115 16.81 -0.15 -8.26
CA SER A 115 17.30 -0.32 -6.89
C SER A 115 17.31 -1.79 -6.46
N ALA A 116 16.23 -2.51 -6.72
CA ALA A 116 16.16 -3.94 -6.45
C ALA A 116 17.18 -4.75 -7.25
N LYS A 117 17.35 -4.43 -8.54
CA LYS A 117 18.32 -5.09 -9.42
C LYS A 117 19.75 -4.89 -8.94
N LEU A 118 20.11 -3.68 -8.49
CA LEU A 118 21.41 -3.40 -7.90
C LEU A 118 21.64 -4.21 -6.62
N ALA A 119 20.60 -4.49 -5.86
CA ALA A 119 20.61 -5.38 -4.70
C ALA A 119 20.49 -6.86 -5.06
N GLY A 120 20.67 -7.24 -6.33
CA GLY A 120 20.61 -8.64 -6.77
C GLY A 120 19.22 -9.28 -6.71
N MET A 121 18.15 -8.45 -6.67
CA MET A 121 16.78 -8.90 -6.55
C MET A 121 15.98 -8.62 -7.81
N ASN A 122 14.94 -9.43 -8.05
CA ASN A 122 13.99 -9.24 -9.13
C ASN A 122 12.59 -8.98 -8.55
N ILE A 123 12.02 -7.83 -8.84
CA ILE A 123 10.65 -7.51 -8.45
C ILE A 123 9.70 -8.25 -9.37
N VAL A 124 8.91 -9.17 -8.82
CA VAL A 124 7.89 -9.93 -9.55
C VAL A 124 6.49 -9.35 -9.39
N ALA A 125 6.26 -8.56 -8.34
CA ALA A 125 5.02 -7.84 -8.12
C ALA A 125 5.28 -6.51 -7.42
N LEU A 126 4.52 -5.48 -7.84
CA LEU A 126 4.45 -4.16 -7.21
C LEU A 126 3.06 -3.99 -6.63
N LEU A 127 2.97 -3.79 -5.34
CA LEU A 127 1.71 -3.66 -4.60
C LEU A 127 1.75 -2.40 -3.72
N PRO A 128 0.66 -1.63 -3.65
CA PRO A 128 0.60 -0.53 -2.69
C PRO A 128 0.58 -1.07 -1.25
N ASP A 129 1.24 -0.37 -0.36
CA ASP A 129 1.49 -0.84 1.01
C ASP A 129 0.22 -0.93 1.89
N PHE A 130 -0.87 -0.24 1.53
CA PHE A 130 -2.15 -0.45 2.24
C PHE A 130 -2.64 -1.91 2.14
N LEU A 131 -2.18 -2.68 1.14
CA LEU A 131 -2.52 -4.11 1.01
C LEU A 131 -1.82 -5.00 2.05
N LEU A 132 -0.85 -4.48 2.79
CA LEU A 132 -0.29 -5.15 3.97
C LEU A 132 -1.28 -5.23 5.13
N LEU A 133 -2.22 -4.28 5.18
CA LEU A 133 -3.25 -4.27 6.22
C LEU A 133 -4.29 -5.36 5.95
N PRO A 134 -4.88 -5.99 6.97
CA PRO A 134 -6.00 -6.90 6.78
C PRO A 134 -7.16 -6.18 6.09
N THR A 135 -7.94 -6.94 5.32
CA THR A 135 -9.17 -6.40 4.72
C THR A 135 -10.19 -6.16 5.82
N PRO A 136 -10.79 -4.96 5.90
CA PRO A 136 -11.89 -4.72 6.83
C PRO A 136 -13.05 -5.68 6.54
N GLU A 137 -13.84 -6.01 7.55
CA GLU A 137 -15.06 -6.79 7.36
C GLU A 137 -16.04 -6.04 6.46
N GLU A 138 -16.74 -6.76 5.59
CA GLU A 138 -17.63 -6.18 4.57
C GLU A 138 -18.91 -5.57 5.16
N CYS A 139 -18.79 -4.77 6.19
CA CYS A 139 -19.90 -4.04 6.79
C CYS A 139 -20.01 -2.64 6.18
N ALA A 140 -20.29 -2.57 4.87
CA ALA A 140 -20.79 -1.37 4.20
C ALA A 140 -20.05 -0.04 4.52
N GLY A 141 -18.71 -0.06 4.54
CA GLY A 141 -17.92 1.16 4.81
C GLY A 141 -17.96 1.63 6.27
N GLN A 142 -18.43 0.80 7.18
CA GLN A 142 -18.49 1.11 8.61
C GLN A 142 -17.20 0.78 9.36
N GLN A 143 -16.36 -0.07 8.80
CA GLN A 143 -15.07 -0.44 9.38
C GLN A 143 -13.93 0.00 8.47
N ILE A 144 -12.87 0.50 9.05
CA ILE A 144 -11.57 0.72 8.39
C ILE A 144 -10.46 0.08 9.20
N VAL A 145 -9.38 -0.27 8.52
CA VAL A 145 -8.13 -0.69 9.18
C VAL A 145 -7.11 0.43 9.06
N LEU A 146 -6.54 0.82 10.18
CA LEU A 146 -5.55 1.87 10.29
C LEU A 146 -4.24 1.29 10.83
N TYR A 147 -3.14 1.64 10.20
CA TYR A 147 -1.80 1.43 10.70
C TYR A 147 -1.13 2.78 10.90
N GLN A 148 -0.43 2.94 12.00
CA GLN A 148 0.34 4.15 12.27
C GLN A 148 1.66 3.81 12.95
N ASP A 149 2.75 4.32 12.41
CA ASP A 149 4.05 4.40 13.07
C ASP A 149 4.52 5.87 13.13
N GLN A 150 5.80 6.10 13.43
CA GLN A 150 6.35 7.46 13.56
C GLN A 150 6.33 8.26 12.25
N GLN A 151 6.31 7.61 11.10
CA GLN A 151 6.49 8.25 9.80
C GLN A 151 5.40 7.90 8.78
N THR A 152 4.67 6.82 9.02
CA THR A 152 3.71 6.26 8.06
C THR A 152 2.37 6.07 8.73
N MET A 153 1.33 6.56 8.07
CA MET A 153 -0.05 6.25 8.43
C MET A 153 -0.74 5.71 7.20
N LEU A 154 -1.25 4.48 7.30
CA LEU A 154 -1.94 3.78 6.22
C LEU A 154 -3.35 3.46 6.63
N LEU A 155 -4.26 3.58 5.68
CA LEU A 155 -5.67 3.24 5.86
C LEU A 155 -6.08 2.24 4.78
N ARG A 156 -6.80 1.18 5.17
CA ARG A 156 -7.50 0.29 4.27
C ARG A 156 -9.00 0.34 4.53
N GLN A 157 -9.78 0.61 3.48
CA GLN A 157 -11.23 0.76 3.56
C GLN A 157 -12.00 -0.39 2.90
N SER A 158 -11.35 -1.12 1.99
CA SER A 158 -11.95 -2.29 1.31
C SER A 158 -10.89 -3.24 0.77
N LEU A 159 -11.31 -4.27 0.06
CA LEU A 159 -10.39 -5.19 -0.61
C LEU A 159 -9.43 -4.46 -1.56
N HIS A 160 -9.93 -3.46 -2.28
CA HIS A 160 -9.22 -2.78 -3.36
C HIS A 160 -8.92 -1.30 -3.07
N GLN A 161 -9.34 -0.76 -1.94
CA GLN A 161 -9.18 0.66 -1.64
C GLN A 161 -8.44 0.89 -0.34
N GLY A 162 -7.48 1.78 -0.40
CA GLY A 162 -6.67 2.22 0.74
C GLY A 162 -5.77 3.38 0.33
N MET A 163 -5.17 4.03 1.30
CA MET A 163 -4.34 5.21 1.07
C MET A 163 -3.32 5.43 2.17
N ALA A 164 -2.29 6.20 1.86
CA ALA A 164 -1.50 6.87 2.87
C ALA A 164 -2.28 8.08 3.41
N VAL A 165 -2.20 8.31 4.71
CA VAL A 165 -2.92 9.38 5.41
C VAL A 165 -1.91 10.33 6.00
N SER A 166 -2.10 11.62 5.79
CA SER A 166 -1.27 12.67 6.38
C SER A 166 -1.91 13.35 7.59
N TYR A 167 -3.24 13.28 7.70
CA TYR A 167 -3.99 13.96 8.74
C TYR A 167 -5.25 13.18 9.13
N LEU A 168 -5.24 12.60 10.32
CA LEU A 168 -6.28 11.71 10.82
C LEU A 168 -7.71 12.32 10.87
N PRO A 169 -7.91 13.61 11.28
CA PRO A 169 -9.25 14.18 11.31
C PRO A 169 -9.97 14.18 9.97
N LEU A 170 -9.27 14.28 8.84
CA LEU A 170 -9.89 14.21 7.50
C LEU A 170 -10.55 12.84 7.23
N ILE A 171 -10.09 11.79 7.89
CA ILE A 171 -10.70 10.45 7.75
C ILE A 171 -12.12 10.48 8.28
N PHE A 172 -12.35 11.06 9.45
CA PHE A 172 -13.68 11.11 10.06
C PHE A 172 -14.65 11.99 9.27
N GLU A 173 -14.18 13.04 8.64
CA GLU A 173 -14.98 13.85 7.73
C GLU A 173 -15.36 13.06 6.46
N ARG A 174 -14.43 12.28 5.92
CA ARG A 174 -14.63 11.49 4.71
C ARG A 174 -15.52 10.27 4.93
N PHE A 175 -15.51 9.71 6.14
CA PHE A 175 -16.29 8.51 6.50
C PHE A 175 -17.30 8.79 7.63
N PRO A 176 -18.39 9.54 7.34
CA PRO A 176 -19.35 9.96 8.37
C PRO A 176 -20.13 8.79 9.01
N HIS A 177 -20.13 7.62 8.38
CA HIS A 177 -20.79 6.40 8.87
C HIS A 177 -19.83 5.41 9.51
N LEU A 178 -18.59 5.82 9.73
CA LEU A 178 -17.57 4.98 10.35
C LEU A 178 -17.99 4.63 11.79
N SER A 179 -18.11 3.35 12.07
CA SER A 179 -18.47 2.84 13.40
C SER A 179 -17.29 2.14 14.10
N GLU A 180 -16.31 1.69 13.33
CA GLU A 180 -15.20 0.92 13.87
C GLU A 180 -13.89 1.27 13.18
N VAL A 181 -12.82 1.41 13.96
CA VAL A 181 -11.44 1.56 13.49
C VAL A 181 -10.60 0.47 14.12
N LEU A 182 -10.10 -0.44 13.30
CA LEU A 182 -9.12 -1.42 13.74
C LEU A 182 -7.72 -0.80 13.63
N LEU A 183 -7.12 -0.46 14.76
CA LEU A 183 -5.76 0.07 14.82
C LEU A 183 -4.74 -1.08 14.96
N LEU A 184 -3.79 -1.14 14.04
CA LEU A 184 -2.69 -2.10 14.09
C LEU A 184 -1.48 -1.50 14.80
N PRO A 185 -0.72 -2.30 15.58
CA PRO A 185 0.51 -1.85 16.21
C PRO A 185 1.56 -1.48 15.15
N ALA A 186 2.41 -0.51 15.49
CA ALA A 186 3.53 -0.15 14.63
C ALA A 186 4.52 -1.32 14.52
N ILE A 187 5.12 -1.47 13.33
CA ILE A 187 6.10 -2.54 13.12
C ILE A 187 7.31 -2.37 14.06
N ASP A 188 7.66 -1.13 14.39
CA ASP A 188 8.77 -0.80 15.28
C ASP A 188 8.46 -1.22 16.74
N ASP A 189 7.19 -1.22 17.14
CA ASP A 189 6.74 -1.61 18.48
C ASP A 189 6.70 -3.15 18.64
N ILE A 190 6.59 -3.90 17.55
CA ILE A 190 6.57 -5.37 17.58
C ILE A 190 7.93 -5.95 18.02
N PHE A 191 9.00 -5.19 17.88
CA PHE A 191 10.35 -5.61 18.28
C PHE A 191 10.67 -5.33 19.76
N ASP A 192 9.90 -4.47 20.41
CA ASP A 192 10.15 -4.08 21.81
C ASP A 192 9.35 -4.89 22.83
N ASP A 193 8.28 -5.59 22.41
CA ASP A 193 7.43 -6.33 23.35
C ASP A 193 6.88 -7.65 22.77
N SER A 194 7.13 -8.75 23.48
CA SER A 194 6.69 -10.11 23.12
C SER A 194 5.20 -10.38 23.43
N SER A 195 4.38 -9.37 23.50
CA SER A 195 2.95 -9.49 23.76
C SER A 195 2.10 -8.69 22.76
N THR A 196 1.69 -9.35 21.69
CA THR A 196 0.73 -8.81 20.72
C THR A 196 -0.68 -8.84 21.33
N VAL A 197 -1.12 -7.74 21.91
CA VAL A 197 -2.52 -7.56 22.31
C VAL A 197 -3.16 -6.62 21.28
N PHE A 198 -4.09 -7.15 20.50
CA PHE A 198 -4.94 -6.35 19.63
C PHE A 198 -5.90 -5.53 20.49
N HIS A 199 -5.77 -4.23 20.50
CA HIS A 199 -6.76 -3.34 21.12
C HIS A 199 -7.84 -2.98 20.09
N GLN A 200 -9.01 -3.54 20.30
CA GLN A 200 -10.24 -3.09 19.67
C GLN A 200 -10.67 -1.79 20.39
N ALA A 201 -10.46 -0.65 19.73
CA ALA A 201 -10.97 0.61 20.24
C ALA A 201 -12.41 0.79 19.78
N SER A 202 -13.37 0.33 20.58
CA SER A 202 -14.75 0.74 20.41
C SER A 202 -14.89 2.22 20.84
N ASN A 203 -15.34 3.06 19.91
CA ASN A 203 -15.60 4.47 20.13
C ASN A 203 -16.87 4.68 20.97
N ASN A 204 -16.82 4.40 22.27
CA ASN A 204 -17.81 4.86 23.25
C ASN A 204 -17.30 6.13 23.97
N GLY A 205 -17.18 7.25 23.24
CA GLY A 205 -16.60 8.45 23.87
C GLY A 205 -16.74 9.75 23.11
N LEU A 206 -17.76 9.90 22.25
CA LEU A 206 -18.10 11.21 21.68
C LEU A 206 -19.61 11.47 21.79
N ALA A 207 -20.13 11.40 23.03
CA ALA A 207 -21.40 12.01 23.40
C ALA A 207 -21.20 12.53 24.81
N GLU A 208 -21.26 13.84 24.99
CA GLU A 208 -21.29 14.67 26.17
C GLU A 208 -20.08 15.64 26.27
N ASN A 209 -20.22 16.78 25.61
CA ASN A 209 -20.27 18.15 26.15
C ASN A 209 -20.45 19.18 25.03
#